data_7211f8262621f8939401f6bc0d412cf1
#
_entry.id   7211f8262621f8939401f6bc0d412cf1
#
_cell.length_a   1.000
_cell.length_b   1.000
_cell.length_c   1.000
_cell.angle_alpha   90.00
_cell.angle_beta   90.00
_cell.angle_gamma   90.00
#
_symmetry.space_group_name_H-M   'P 1'
#
loop_
_entity.id
_entity.type
_entity.pdbx_description
1 polymer ?
#
loop_
_entity_poly.entity_id
_entity_poly.type
_entity_poly.pdbx_seq_one_letter_code
_entity_poly.pdbx_strand_id
1 'polypeptide(L)'
;MYKRQVTASLANQKAKEGYKVGILDADITGPSIPKMYGLKGPANVDDKGVYPAVAANGVKVMSINLLLPGEEEPVIWRGPVIAGTVKQFWTDVIWGDLDYLFVDMPPGTGDVPLTVFQSLPVDGVVIVSSPQDLVRMIVMKAYKMAQMMSVPVLGIVENYSYLVCPDCGKKLSIFGESHIDEIAAEIGVPVLGKMPIHPEFAELVDEGRFAEVDNTDIAKINI
;
A
#
# COMPACT_ATOMS: atom_id res chain seq x y z
N MET A 1 7.09 5.96 -1.98
CA MET A 1 6.01 6.83 -1.42
C MET A 1 4.68 6.68 -2.16
N TYR A 2 4.58 6.79 -3.48
CA TYR A 2 3.30 6.79 -4.23
C TYR A 2 2.42 5.54 -4.02
N LYS A 3 2.97 4.34 -3.85
CA LYS A 3 2.20 3.10 -3.57
C LYS A 3 1.54 3.12 -2.19
N ARG A 4 2.32 3.46 -1.17
CA ARG A 4 1.86 3.51 0.23
C ARG A 4 0.70 4.48 0.42
N GLN A 5 0.73 5.63 -0.27
CA GLN A 5 -0.39 6.59 -0.24
C GLN A 5 -1.67 5.94 -0.77
N VAL A 6 -1.59 5.14 -1.84
CA VAL A 6 -2.77 4.44 -2.37
C VAL A 6 -3.24 3.38 -1.37
N THR A 7 -2.35 2.55 -0.84
CA THR A 7 -2.68 1.54 0.17
C THR A 7 -3.36 2.17 1.39
N ALA A 8 -2.75 3.21 1.96
CA ALA A 8 -3.29 3.89 3.13
C ALA A 8 -4.60 4.63 2.84
N SER A 9 -4.74 5.25 1.66
CA SER A 9 -5.99 5.92 1.26
C SER A 9 -7.14 4.93 1.06
N LEU A 10 -6.89 3.76 0.45
CA LEU A 10 -7.88 2.69 0.32
C LEU A 10 -8.31 2.16 1.70
N ALA A 11 -7.35 1.95 2.60
CA ALA A 11 -7.63 1.51 3.96
C ALA A 11 -8.48 2.55 4.73
N ASN A 12 -8.13 3.84 4.64
CA ASN A 12 -8.90 4.92 5.25
C ASN A 12 -10.33 4.97 4.69
N GLN A 13 -10.48 4.83 3.37
CA GLN A 13 -11.79 4.84 2.74
C GLN A 13 -12.67 3.69 3.24
N LYS A 14 -12.14 2.46 3.28
CA LYS A 14 -12.90 1.31 3.78
C LYS A 14 -13.23 1.43 5.27
N ALA A 15 -12.32 1.97 6.09
CA ALA A 15 -12.60 2.27 7.49
C ALA A 15 -13.71 3.33 7.65
N LYS A 16 -13.71 4.37 6.82
CA LYS A 16 -14.76 5.40 6.77
C LYS A 16 -16.13 4.82 6.37
N GLU A 17 -16.13 3.81 5.51
CA GLU A 17 -17.33 3.05 5.13
C GLU A 17 -17.86 2.12 6.25
N GLY A 18 -17.12 2.00 7.36
CA GLY A 18 -17.48 1.20 8.53
C GLY A 18 -16.94 -0.21 8.55
N TYR A 19 -16.06 -0.57 7.61
CA TYR A 19 -15.40 -1.87 7.59
C TYR A 19 -14.25 -1.96 8.60
N LYS A 20 -13.96 -3.15 9.08
CA LYS A 20 -12.80 -3.48 9.91
C LYS A 20 -11.59 -3.70 9.01
N VAL A 21 -10.61 -2.82 9.09
CA VAL A 21 -9.50 -2.76 8.13
C VAL A 21 -8.16 -2.96 8.80
N GLY A 22 -7.30 -3.76 8.16
CA GLY A 22 -5.89 -3.90 8.50
C GLY A 22 -4.96 -3.48 7.36
N ILE A 23 -3.76 -3.06 7.71
CA ILE A 23 -2.63 -2.87 6.79
C ILE A 23 -1.45 -3.69 7.28
N LEU A 24 -0.97 -4.59 6.44
CA LEU A 24 0.30 -5.27 6.62
C LEU A 24 1.37 -4.55 5.78
N ASP A 25 2.30 -3.87 6.45
CA ASP A 25 3.46 -3.26 5.80
C ASP A 25 4.53 -4.33 5.56
N ALA A 26 4.56 -4.85 4.35
CA ALA A 26 5.51 -5.87 3.91
C ALA A 26 6.77 -5.29 3.27
N ASP A 27 6.93 -3.96 3.18
CA ASP A 27 8.17 -3.30 2.76
C ASP A 27 9.14 -3.19 3.94
N ILE A 28 9.66 -4.32 4.37
CA ILE A 28 10.52 -4.45 5.56
C ILE A 28 11.80 -3.63 5.44
N THR A 29 12.30 -3.39 4.24
CA THR A 29 13.54 -2.63 4.01
C THR A 29 13.36 -1.12 4.10
N GLY A 30 12.14 -0.64 3.96
CA GLY A 30 11.80 0.78 4.04
C GLY A 30 10.41 1.00 4.63
N PRO A 31 10.12 0.39 5.79
CA PRO A 31 8.79 0.45 6.37
C PRO A 31 8.44 1.88 6.79
N SER A 32 7.25 2.33 6.45
CA SER A 32 6.83 3.71 6.74
C SER A 32 5.34 3.87 7.02
N ILE A 33 4.54 2.82 6.89
CA ILE A 33 3.10 2.88 7.22
C ILE A 33 2.86 3.31 8.66
N PRO A 34 3.56 2.76 9.69
CA PRO A 34 3.38 3.24 11.07
C PRO A 34 3.64 4.74 11.21
N LYS A 35 4.71 5.26 10.61
CA LYS A 35 5.04 6.68 10.64
C LYS A 35 3.94 7.55 10.02
N MET A 36 3.38 7.14 8.89
CA MET A 36 2.27 7.85 8.24
C MET A 36 1.06 8.00 9.17
N TYR A 37 0.80 7.01 10.01
CA TYR A 37 -0.32 6.98 10.96
C TYR A 37 0.04 7.46 12.37
N GLY A 38 1.25 7.98 12.59
CA GLY A 38 1.72 8.43 13.90
C GLY A 38 1.85 7.31 14.94
N LEU A 39 1.94 6.07 14.49
CA LEU A 39 2.06 4.89 15.35
C LEU A 39 3.52 4.69 15.74
N LYS A 40 3.75 4.53 17.05
CA LYS A 40 5.09 4.29 17.62
C LYS A 40 5.13 2.91 18.25
N GLY A 41 6.28 2.23 18.10
CA GLY A 41 6.51 0.93 18.72
C GLY A 41 6.79 1.01 20.24
N PRO A 42 6.97 -0.14 20.90
CA PRO A 42 6.77 -1.47 20.35
C PRO A 42 5.30 -1.89 20.27
N ALA A 43 4.99 -2.84 19.38
CA ALA A 43 3.70 -3.49 19.37
C ALA A 43 3.44 -4.27 20.68
N ASN A 44 2.19 -4.37 21.07
CA ASN A 44 1.83 -5.15 22.25
C ASN A 44 1.99 -6.64 21.95
N VAL A 45 2.64 -7.36 22.87
CA VAL A 45 2.86 -8.82 22.80
C VAL A 45 2.44 -9.43 24.12
N ASP A 46 1.67 -10.52 24.06
CA ASP A 46 1.34 -11.34 25.21
C ASP A 46 1.49 -12.84 24.89
N ASP A 47 1.07 -13.72 25.81
CA ASP A 47 1.16 -15.17 25.63
C ASP A 47 0.32 -15.71 24.44
N LYS A 48 -0.59 -14.91 23.89
CA LYS A 48 -1.44 -15.28 22.76
C LYS A 48 -0.82 -14.89 21.42
N GLY A 49 0.04 -13.87 21.38
CA GLY A 49 0.70 -13.43 20.16
C GLY A 49 0.99 -11.93 20.13
N VAL A 50 1.17 -11.41 18.91
CA VAL A 50 1.47 -10.00 18.63
C VAL A 50 0.19 -9.29 18.22
N TYR A 51 -0.07 -8.12 18.78
CA TYR A 51 -1.24 -7.31 18.41
C TYR A 51 -0.83 -6.18 17.46
N PRO A 52 -1.60 -5.92 16.39
CA PRO A 52 -1.36 -4.78 15.52
C PRO A 52 -1.59 -3.47 16.29
N ALA A 53 -0.84 -2.43 15.95
CA ALA A 53 -1.13 -1.09 16.42
C ALA A 53 -2.42 -0.56 15.78
N VAL A 54 -3.19 0.26 16.51
CA VAL A 54 -4.46 0.79 16.03
C VAL A 54 -4.33 2.29 15.81
N ALA A 55 -4.60 2.73 14.60
CA ALA A 55 -4.59 4.13 14.21
C ALA A 55 -5.83 4.89 14.73
N ALA A 56 -5.79 6.22 14.70
CA ALA A 56 -6.87 7.08 15.20
C ALA A 56 -8.24 6.81 14.52
N ASN A 57 -8.23 6.36 13.26
CA ASN A 57 -9.43 6.00 12.51
C ASN A 57 -9.82 4.51 12.61
N GLY A 58 -9.19 3.76 13.52
CA GLY A 58 -9.49 2.34 13.77
C GLY A 58 -8.77 1.35 12.83
N VAL A 59 -8.00 1.82 11.86
CA VAL A 59 -7.18 0.94 10.99
C VAL A 59 -6.11 0.25 11.83
N LYS A 60 -6.04 -1.08 11.73
CA LYS A 60 -5.01 -1.89 12.38
C LYS A 60 -3.77 -1.95 11.49
N VAL A 61 -2.60 -1.71 12.05
CA VAL A 61 -1.34 -1.69 11.29
C VAL A 61 -0.33 -2.63 11.91
N MET A 62 0.30 -3.46 11.08
CA MET A 62 1.45 -4.26 11.46
C MET A 62 2.61 -4.01 10.52
N SER A 63 3.78 -3.78 11.10
CA SER A 63 5.03 -3.51 10.39
C SER A 63 6.20 -3.94 11.26
N ILE A 64 7.33 -4.24 10.64
CA ILE A 64 8.57 -4.59 11.35
C ILE A 64 9.03 -3.46 12.29
N ASN A 65 8.80 -2.20 11.93
CA ASN A 65 9.18 -1.06 12.78
C ASN A 65 8.49 -1.07 14.15
N LEU A 66 7.35 -1.74 14.27
CA LEU A 66 6.64 -1.88 15.54
C LEU A 66 7.23 -3.00 16.44
N LEU A 67 8.23 -3.74 15.93
CA LEU A 67 8.93 -4.80 16.67
C LEU A 67 10.39 -4.45 16.97
N LEU A 68 10.90 -3.38 16.35
CA LEU A 68 12.28 -2.93 16.56
C LEU A 68 12.38 -2.03 17.79
N PRO A 69 13.54 -2.03 18.47
CA PRO A 69 13.78 -1.16 19.62
C PRO A 69 13.81 0.33 19.29
N GLY A 70 14.02 0.69 18.01
CA GLY A 70 14.09 2.07 17.52
C GLY A 70 13.72 2.17 16.06
N GLU A 71 13.12 3.28 15.65
CA GLU A 71 12.67 3.53 14.26
C GLU A 71 13.83 3.66 13.26
N GLU A 72 15.01 4.01 13.73
CA GLU A 72 16.23 4.20 12.91
C GLU A 72 17.09 2.94 12.81
N GLU A 73 16.69 1.85 13.48
CA GLU A 73 17.43 0.60 13.43
C GLU A 73 17.34 -0.04 12.03
N PRO A 74 18.48 -0.20 11.34
CA PRO A 74 18.45 -0.78 9.99
C PRO A 74 18.14 -2.27 10.04
N VAL A 75 17.17 -2.70 9.28
CA VAL A 75 16.88 -4.12 9.09
C VAL A 75 17.81 -4.68 8.03
N ILE A 76 18.91 -5.34 8.48
CA ILE A 76 19.88 -5.98 7.60
C ILE A 76 19.56 -7.47 7.50
N TRP A 77 18.45 -7.80 6.90
CA TRP A 77 18.02 -9.18 6.74
C TRP A 77 18.14 -9.64 5.28
N ARG A 78 18.41 -10.93 5.10
CA ARG A 78 18.43 -11.55 3.77
C ARG A 78 16.99 -11.91 3.35
N GLY A 79 16.74 -11.98 2.04
CA GLY A 79 15.44 -12.26 1.44
C GLY A 79 14.62 -13.37 2.13
N PRO A 80 15.16 -14.57 2.41
CA PRO A 80 14.40 -15.63 3.07
C PRO A 80 13.90 -15.28 4.48
N VAL A 81 14.68 -14.49 5.25
CA VAL A 81 14.28 -14.04 6.58
C VAL A 81 13.13 -13.04 6.46
N ILE A 82 13.25 -12.07 5.53
CA ILE A 82 12.22 -11.09 5.24
C ILE A 82 10.91 -11.77 4.85
N ALA A 83 10.98 -12.72 3.92
CA ALA A 83 9.83 -13.49 3.47
C ALA A 83 9.17 -14.28 4.62
N GLY A 84 9.99 -14.92 5.47
CA GLY A 84 9.51 -15.61 6.67
C GLY A 84 8.78 -14.68 7.64
N THR A 85 9.30 -13.46 7.85
CA THR A 85 8.67 -12.47 8.72
C THR A 85 7.32 -12.00 8.19
N VAL A 86 7.19 -11.76 6.88
CA VAL A 86 5.90 -11.39 6.27
C VAL A 86 4.86 -12.50 6.49
N LYS A 87 5.27 -13.76 6.34
CA LYS A 87 4.39 -14.89 6.63
C LYS A 87 3.98 -14.93 8.11
N GLN A 88 4.93 -14.72 9.03
CA GLN A 88 4.64 -14.64 10.47
C GLN A 88 3.69 -13.49 10.80
N PHE A 89 3.79 -12.35 10.15
CA PHE A 89 2.83 -11.24 10.33
C PHE A 89 1.41 -11.62 9.91
N TRP A 90 1.26 -12.57 9.01
CA TRP A 90 -0.05 -13.11 8.69
C TRP A 90 -0.52 -14.13 9.74
N THR A 91 0.34 -15.07 10.18
CA THR A 91 -0.04 -16.21 11.03
C THR A 91 -0.07 -15.90 12.51
N ASP A 92 0.85 -15.07 13.01
CA ASP A 92 1.12 -14.90 14.44
C ASP A 92 0.56 -13.58 15.00
N VAL A 93 0.18 -12.63 14.11
CA VAL A 93 -0.49 -11.40 14.51
C VAL A 93 -1.96 -11.64 14.76
N ILE A 94 -2.44 -11.21 15.92
CA ILE A 94 -3.85 -11.32 16.31
C ILE A 94 -4.63 -10.16 15.69
N TRP A 95 -4.96 -10.31 14.40
CA TRP A 95 -5.73 -9.32 13.65
C TRP A 95 -7.17 -9.17 14.17
N GLY A 96 -7.75 -10.25 14.75
CA GLY A 96 -9.17 -10.36 15.03
C GLY A 96 -10.00 -10.39 13.73
N ASP A 97 -11.27 -10.05 13.83
CA ASP A 97 -12.12 -9.97 12.64
C ASP A 97 -11.72 -8.78 11.79
N LEU A 98 -11.41 -9.02 10.53
CA LEU A 98 -11.17 -8.01 9.49
C LEU A 98 -12.07 -8.29 8.30
N ASP A 99 -12.61 -7.21 7.70
CA ASP A 99 -13.29 -7.26 6.40
C ASP A 99 -12.27 -7.11 5.26
N TYR A 100 -11.22 -6.29 5.49
CA TYR A 100 -10.13 -6.03 4.54
C TYR A 100 -8.77 -6.08 5.21
N LEU A 101 -7.81 -6.74 4.56
CA LEU A 101 -6.38 -6.63 4.88
C LEU A 101 -5.63 -6.18 3.64
N PHE A 102 -5.13 -4.95 3.66
CA PHE A 102 -4.26 -4.42 2.63
C PHE A 102 -2.81 -4.80 2.91
N VAL A 103 -2.10 -5.31 1.91
CA VAL A 103 -0.68 -5.65 2.02
C VAL A 103 0.12 -4.68 1.16
N ASP A 104 0.89 -3.79 1.79
CA ASP A 104 1.81 -2.89 1.09
C ASP A 104 3.14 -3.60 0.83
N MET A 105 3.37 -3.96 -0.43
CA MET A 105 4.54 -4.73 -0.84
C MET A 105 5.71 -3.84 -1.25
N PRO A 106 6.96 -4.27 -1.08
CA PRO A 106 8.12 -3.56 -1.63
C PRO A 106 8.02 -3.43 -3.16
N PRO A 107 8.79 -2.52 -3.77
CA PRO A 107 8.84 -2.39 -5.22
C PRO A 107 9.47 -3.64 -5.88
N GLY A 108 8.99 -3.94 -7.09
CA GLY A 108 9.55 -5.01 -7.92
C GLY A 108 8.87 -6.37 -7.74
N THR A 109 9.56 -7.42 -8.21
CA THR A 109 9.06 -8.80 -8.28
C THR A 109 9.97 -9.77 -7.50
N GLY A 110 10.50 -9.32 -6.37
CA GLY A 110 11.42 -10.08 -5.52
C GLY A 110 10.74 -11.10 -4.61
N ASP A 111 11.48 -11.56 -3.60
CA ASP A 111 11.07 -12.65 -2.69
C ASP A 111 9.80 -12.32 -1.88
N VAL A 112 9.63 -11.05 -1.48
CA VAL A 112 8.48 -10.66 -0.64
C VAL A 112 7.15 -10.75 -1.38
N PRO A 113 6.97 -10.12 -2.56
CA PRO A 113 5.76 -10.33 -3.37
C PRO A 113 5.48 -11.80 -3.67
N LEU A 114 6.51 -12.57 -4.00
CA LEU A 114 6.38 -14.00 -4.25
C LEU A 114 5.85 -14.75 -3.01
N THR A 115 6.40 -14.45 -1.84
CA THR A 115 5.96 -15.06 -0.57
C THR A 115 4.54 -14.67 -0.20
N VAL A 116 4.17 -13.39 -0.40
CA VAL A 116 2.79 -12.93 -0.17
C VAL A 116 1.83 -13.76 -1.03
N PHE A 117 2.08 -13.88 -2.32
CA PHE A 117 1.20 -14.64 -3.22
C PHE A 117 1.17 -16.14 -2.95
N GLN A 118 2.24 -16.72 -2.41
CA GLN A 118 2.30 -18.15 -2.09
C GLN A 118 1.76 -18.50 -0.70
N SER A 119 1.77 -17.57 0.23
CA SER A 119 1.52 -17.86 1.65
C SER A 119 0.25 -17.23 2.20
N LEU A 120 -0.24 -16.14 1.59
CA LEU A 120 -1.45 -15.45 2.02
C LEU A 120 -2.59 -15.75 1.05
N PRO A 121 -3.83 -15.86 1.54
CA PRO A 121 -5.02 -16.02 0.68
C PRO A 121 -5.39 -14.67 0.04
N VAL A 122 -4.63 -14.29 -1.00
CA VAL A 122 -4.81 -13.00 -1.67
C VAL A 122 -5.99 -13.05 -2.63
N ASP A 123 -7.02 -12.24 -2.40
CA ASP A 123 -8.21 -12.13 -3.26
C ASP A 123 -7.92 -11.40 -4.57
N GLY A 124 -6.96 -10.46 -4.57
CA GLY A 124 -6.57 -9.74 -5.78
C GLY A 124 -5.47 -8.72 -5.56
N VAL A 125 -4.96 -8.20 -6.66
CA VAL A 125 -3.87 -7.22 -6.70
C VAL A 125 -4.33 -5.94 -7.36
N VAL A 126 -4.05 -4.80 -6.74
CA VAL A 126 -4.11 -3.48 -7.36
C VAL A 126 -2.68 -3.09 -7.75
N ILE A 127 -2.45 -2.90 -9.05
CA ILE A 127 -1.15 -2.41 -9.53
C ILE A 127 -1.13 -0.90 -9.42
N VAL A 128 -0.16 -0.37 -8.67
CA VAL A 128 0.00 1.08 -8.51
C VAL A 128 1.17 1.57 -9.35
N SER A 129 0.93 2.59 -10.14
CA SER A 129 1.88 3.21 -11.06
C SER A 129 1.92 4.73 -10.91
N SER A 130 2.83 5.38 -11.63
CA SER A 130 2.93 6.83 -11.77
C SER A 130 3.29 7.16 -13.24
N PRO A 131 2.96 8.33 -13.79
CA PRO A 131 3.21 8.66 -15.20
C PRO A 131 4.70 8.95 -15.47
N GLN A 132 5.52 7.91 -15.57
CA GLN A 132 6.96 7.98 -15.87
C GLN A 132 7.31 7.00 -16.99
N ASP A 133 8.41 7.24 -17.71
CA ASP A 133 8.79 6.49 -18.93
C ASP A 133 8.89 4.96 -18.78
N LEU A 134 9.18 4.45 -17.58
CA LEU A 134 9.34 3.02 -17.34
C LEU A 134 8.05 2.30 -16.89
N VAL A 135 6.92 2.99 -16.87
CA VAL A 135 5.65 2.48 -16.35
C VAL A 135 5.22 1.19 -17.02
N ARG A 136 5.26 1.14 -18.35
CA ARG A 136 4.84 -0.05 -19.10
C ARG A 136 5.60 -1.29 -18.64
N MET A 137 6.92 -1.20 -18.49
CA MET A 137 7.75 -2.34 -18.07
C MET A 137 7.40 -2.78 -16.64
N ILE A 138 7.18 -1.84 -15.73
CA ILE A 138 6.88 -2.12 -14.31
C ILE A 138 5.51 -2.78 -14.20
N VAL A 139 4.49 -2.21 -14.85
CA VAL A 139 3.12 -2.75 -14.86
C VAL A 139 3.09 -4.15 -15.46
N MET A 140 3.75 -4.35 -16.62
CA MET A 140 3.81 -5.65 -17.28
C MET A 140 4.50 -6.73 -16.43
N LYS A 141 5.57 -6.38 -15.69
CA LYS A 141 6.22 -7.33 -14.76
C LYS A 141 5.30 -7.71 -13.61
N ALA A 142 4.63 -6.73 -12.99
CA ALA A 142 3.70 -6.98 -11.89
C ALA A 142 2.51 -7.83 -12.37
N TYR A 143 1.94 -7.52 -13.53
CA TYR A 143 0.85 -8.27 -14.14
C TYR A 143 1.23 -9.73 -14.41
N LYS A 144 2.37 -9.95 -15.08
CA LYS A 144 2.85 -11.31 -15.37
C LYS A 144 3.12 -12.12 -14.11
N MET A 145 3.65 -11.48 -13.07
CA MET A 145 3.86 -12.14 -11.78
C MET A 145 2.53 -12.58 -11.15
N ALA A 146 1.53 -11.70 -11.10
CA ALA A 146 0.21 -12.04 -10.60
C ALA A 146 -0.43 -13.19 -11.39
N GLN A 147 -0.31 -13.18 -12.73
CA GLN A 147 -0.76 -14.29 -13.59
C GLN A 147 -0.07 -15.61 -13.27
N MET A 148 1.27 -15.60 -13.11
CA MET A 148 2.03 -16.81 -12.78
C MET A 148 1.63 -17.40 -11.42
N MET A 149 1.19 -16.54 -10.50
CA MET A 149 0.72 -16.93 -9.18
C MET A 149 -0.79 -17.21 -9.14
N SER A 150 -1.50 -17.09 -10.27
CA SER A 150 -2.96 -17.26 -10.36
C SER A 150 -3.73 -16.30 -9.46
N VAL A 151 -3.20 -15.10 -9.21
CA VAL A 151 -3.86 -14.05 -8.43
C VAL A 151 -4.53 -13.05 -9.38
N PRO A 152 -5.82 -12.75 -9.20
CA PRO A 152 -6.54 -11.79 -10.03
C PRO A 152 -5.93 -10.38 -9.94
N VAL A 153 -5.79 -9.70 -11.07
CA VAL A 153 -5.46 -8.27 -11.08
C VAL A 153 -6.78 -7.49 -11.15
N LEU A 154 -7.11 -6.81 -10.06
CA LEU A 154 -8.36 -6.03 -9.93
C LEU A 154 -8.34 -4.80 -10.82
N GLY A 155 -7.15 -4.22 -11.05
CA GLY A 155 -6.95 -3.10 -11.95
C GLY A 155 -5.68 -2.31 -11.61
N ILE A 156 -5.57 -1.13 -12.22
CA ILE A 156 -4.43 -0.24 -12.08
C ILE A 156 -4.88 1.09 -11.49
N VAL A 157 -4.11 1.61 -10.54
CA VAL A 157 -4.22 2.98 -10.02
C VAL A 157 -2.98 3.75 -10.43
N GLU A 158 -3.15 4.86 -11.14
CA GLU A 158 -2.07 5.78 -11.43
C GLU A 158 -2.07 6.91 -10.40
N ASN A 159 -1.09 6.91 -9.50
CA ASN A 159 -0.89 8.00 -8.56
C ASN A 159 0.09 9.04 -9.14
N TYR A 160 -0.01 10.29 -8.71
CA TYR A 160 0.73 11.45 -9.23
C TYR A 160 0.46 11.71 -10.72
N SER A 161 -0.76 11.39 -11.18
CA SER A 161 -1.14 11.49 -12.59
C SER A 161 -1.11 12.94 -13.10
N TYR A 162 -1.48 13.89 -12.25
CA TYR A 162 -1.49 15.32 -12.57
C TYR A 162 -1.45 16.16 -11.30
N LEU A 163 -1.13 17.44 -11.45
CA LEU A 163 -1.30 18.46 -10.41
C LEU A 163 -2.47 19.38 -10.80
N VAL A 164 -3.32 19.71 -9.84
CA VAL A 164 -4.35 20.72 -10.02
C VAL A 164 -3.77 22.07 -9.63
N CYS A 165 -3.72 23.03 -10.55
CA CYS A 165 -3.25 24.38 -10.25
C CYS A 165 -4.18 25.03 -9.22
N PRO A 166 -3.66 25.51 -8.08
CA PRO A 166 -4.49 26.09 -7.03
C PRO A 166 -5.17 27.40 -7.46
N ASP A 167 -4.60 28.13 -8.42
CA ASP A 167 -5.11 29.44 -8.83
C ASP A 167 -6.23 29.32 -9.87
N CYS A 168 -6.12 28.39 -10.83
CA CYS A 168 -7.03 28.33 -11.97
C CYS A 168 -7.70 26.95 -12.18
N GLY A 169 -7.39 25.94 -11.37
CA GLY A 169 -7.96 24.61 -11.47
C GLY A 169 -7.49 23.78 -12.68
N LYS A 170 -6.56 24.31 -13.50
CA LYS A 170 -6.05 23.57 -14.66
C LYS A 170 -5.24 22.37 -14.22
N LYS A 171 -5.48 21.22 -14.87
CA LYS A 171 -4.65 20.03 -14.69
C LYS A 171 -3.32 20.17 -15.42
N LEU A 172 -2.23 19.92 -14.73
CA LEU A 172 -0.86 20.01 -15.22
C LEU A 172 -0.22 18.62 -15.16
N SER A 173 0.21 18.08 -16.30
CA SER A 173 0.92 16.81 -16.39
C SER A 173 2.41 17.01 -16.07
N ILE A 174 2.76 17.02 -14.77
CA ILE A 174 4.12 17.31 -14.30
C ILE A 174 5.15 16.28 -14.81
N PHE A 175 4.74 15.01 -14.93
CA PHE A 175 5.59 13.89 -15.36
C PHE A 175 5.34 13.46 -16.82
N GLY A 176 4.77 14.33 -17.65
CA GLY A 176 4.40 14.01 -19.02
C GLY A 176 2.98 13.46 -19.17
N GLU A 177 2.65 13.00 -20.36
CA GLU A 177 1.35 12.41 -20.65
C GLU A 177 1.25 10.99 -20.08
N SER A 178 0.07 10.64 -19.58
CA SER A 178 -0.22 9.31 -19.07
C SER A 178 -0.53 8.35 -20.21
N HIS A 179 0.15 7.22 -20.25
CA HIS A 179 -0.13 6.10 -21.16
C HIS A 179 -0.80 4.91 -20.47
N ILE A 180 -1.30 5.11 -19.25
CA ILE A 180 -1.82 4.00 -18.44
C ILE A 180 -3.07 3.36 -19.03
N ASP A 181 -3.92 4.13 -19.74
CA ASP A 181 -5.13 3.59 -20.37
C ASP A 181 -4.78 2.63 -21.52
N GLU A 182 -3.75 2.96 -22.29
CA GLU A 182 -3.25 2.10 -23.38
C GLU A 182 -2.67 0.79 -22.83
N ILE A 183 -1.87 0.91 -21.75
CA ILE A 183 -1.26 -0.25 -21.08
C ILE A 183 -2.34 -1.15 -20.47
N ALA A 184 -3.33 -0.56 -19.80
CA ALA A 184 -4.43 -1.28 -19.18
C ALA A 184 -5.28 -2.01 -20.23
N ALA A 185 -5.55 -1.36 -21.37
CA ALA A 185 -6.26 -1.97 -22.50
C ALA A 185 -5.48 -3.15 -23.11
N GLU A 186 -4.15 -3.04 -23.24
CA GLU A 186 -3.27 -4.09 -23.75
C GLU A 186 -3.36 -5.38 -22.92
N ILE A 187 -3.46 -5.26 -21.60
CA ILE A 187 -3.51 -6.42 -20.69
C ILE A 187 -4.92 -6.80 -20.23
N GLY A 188 -5.92 -6.06 -20.68
CA GLY A 188 -7.33 -6.35 -20.40
C GLY A 188 -7.76 -6.12 -18.96
N VAL A 189 -7.15 -5.15 -18.24
CA VAL A 189 -7.51 -4.77 -16.87
C VAL A 189 -8.04 -3.34 -16.81
N PRO A 190 -8.94 -2.99 -15.88
CA PRO A 190 -9.44 -1.63 -15.77
C PRO A 190 -8.41 -0.67 -15.16
N VAL A 191 -8.45 0.61 -15.56
CA VAL A 191 -7.88 1.71 -14.79
C VAL A 191 -8.89 2.09 -13.72
N LEU A 192 -8.58 1.77 -12.46
CA LEU A 192 -9.46 2.03 -11.32
C LEU A 192 -9.52 3.51 -10.96
N GLY A 193 -8.42 4.24 -11.18
CA GLY A 193 -8.38 5.67 -10.92
C GLY A 193 -7.04 6.31 -11.29
N LYS A 194 -7.12 7.63 -11.55
CA LYS A 194 -5.97 8.51 -11.74
C LYS A 194 -6.02 9.57 -10.64
N MET A 195 -5.04 9.52 -9.74
CA MET A 195 -4.97 10.40 -8.58
C MET A 195 -4.07 11.58 -8.85
N PRO A 196 -4.45 12.80 -8.43
CA PRO A 196 -3.59 13.95 -8.53
C PRO A 196 -2.44 13.88 -7.50
N ILE A 197 -1.48 14.79 -7.68
CA ILE A 197 -0.52 15.11 -6.64
C ILE A 197 -1.25 15.93 -5.58
N HIS A 198 -1.20 15.45 -4.34
CA HIS A 198 -1.74 16.12 -3.16
C HIS A 198 -0.58 16.61 -2.28
N PRO A 199 -0.15 17.87 -2.40
CA PRO A 199 0.96 18.41 -1.60
C PRO A 199 0.69 18.28 -0.08
N GLU A 200 -0.55 18.47 0.34
CA GLU A 200 -1.01 18.35 1.72
C GLU A 200 -0.80 16.95 2.32
N PHE A 201 -0.76 15.90 1.50
CA PHE A 201 -0.49 14.55 2.00
C PHE A 201 0.94 14.39 2.51
N ALA A 202 1.89 15.15 1.97
CA ALA A 202 3.27 15.09 2.44
C ALA A 202 3.36 15.63 3.88
N GLU A 203 2.70 16.74 4.15
CA GLU A 203 2.65 17.35 5.49
C GLU A 203 1.97 16.40 6.50
N LEU A 204 0.80 15.86 6.15
CA LEU A 204 0.08 14.90 7.01
C LEU A 204 0.87 13.62 7.27
N VAL A 205 1.65 13.14 6.30
CA VAL A 205 2.57 12.00 6.48
C VAL A 205 3.68 12.35 7.46
N ASP A 206 4.30 13.52 7.32
CA ASP A 206 5.40 13.95 8.19
C ASP A 206 4.94 14.16 9.63
N GLU A 207 3.70 14.63 9.81
CA GLU A 207 3.05 14.81 11.11
C GLU A 207 2.47 13.50 11.71
N GLY A 208 2.44 12.40 10.95
CA GLY A 208 1.84 11.13 11.38
C GLY A 208 0.31 11.16 11.45
N ARG A 209 -0.33 12.01 10.67
CA ARG A 209 -1.78 12.28 10.69
C ARG A 209 -2.51 11.76 9.45
N PHE A 210 -1.93 10.81 8.74
CA PHE A 210 -2.54 10.28 7.52
C PHE A 210 -3.91 9.61 7.75
N ALA A 211 -4.22 9.21 8.98
CA ALA A 211 -5.55 8.75 9.38
C ALA A 211 -6.67 9.78 9.12
N GLU A 212 -6.34 11.07 9.03
CA GLU A 212 -7.27 12.17 8.79
C GLU A 212 -7.50 12.44 7.29
N VAL A 213 -6.75 11.80 6.41
CA VAL A 213 -6.85 12.01 4.96
C VAL A 213 -8.21 11.50 4.45
N ASP A 214 -8.97 12.41 3.87
CA ASP A 214 -10.17 12.14 3.10
C ASP A 214 -9.88 12.27 1.61
N ASN A 215 -9.49 11.15 1.00
CA ASN A 215 -9.14 11.14 -0.42
C ASN A 215 -10.36 10.82 -1.27
N THR A 216 -11.02 11.85 -1.80
CA THR A 216 -12.21 11.70 -2.66
C THR A 216 -11.92 11.03 -4.00
N ASP A 217 -10.68 11.02 -4.47
CA ASP A 217 -10.30 10.33 -5.70
C ASP A 217 -10.27 8.82 -5.50
N ILE A 218 -9.88 8.35 -4.31
CA ILE A 218 -9.96 6.95 -3.89
C ILE A 218 -11.39 6.48 -3.71
N ALA A 219 -12.29 7.33 -3.26
CA ALA A 219 -13.70 6.96 -3.02
C ALA A 219 -14.43 6.45 -4.28
N LYS A 220 -13.87 6.71 -5.46
CA LYS A 220 -14.39 6.22 -6.74
C LYS A 220 -13.87 4.82 -7.09
N ILE A 221 -12.87 4.33 -6.37
CA ILE A 221 -12.26 3.02 -6.59
C ILE A 221 -13.05 1.97 -5.82
N ASN A 222 -13.71 1.11 -6.57
CA ASN A 222 -14.46 -0.01 -5.99
C ASN A 222 -13.62 -1.29 -6.11
N ILE A 223 -13.20 -1.81 -4.96
CA ILE A 223 -12.44 -3.07 -4.81
C ILE A 223 -13.08 -3.93 -3.74
#